data_8f201cbbf4039dec766e6ca696b5fbee
#
_entry.id   8f201cbbf4039dec766e6ca696b5fbee
#
_cell.length_a   1.000
_cell.length_b   1.000
_cell.length_c   1.000
_cell.angle_alpha   90.00
_cell.angle_beta   90.00
_cell.angle_gamma   90.00
#
_symmetry.space_group_name_H-M   'P 1'
#
loop_
_entity.id
_entity.type
_entity.pdbx_description
1 polymer ?
#
loop_
_entity_poly.entity_id
_entity_poly.type
_entity_poly.pdbx_seq_one_letter_code
_entity_poly.pdbx_strand_id
1 'polypeptide(L)'
;MTLPIRPGALARTCVALGCLILAACSSADGSLQHFIAQTDSQPGGYVKALPAVPKYRTFTYTDQNMRSPFVPSEAPGMNSVRPDISRPRQYLEQFPLDTLTMVGTLRMKGTLYGLVQTKDGIVHRVTVGNYMGQNDGRIVRITPTQISLVEVVPDGLGGYMKRPAGLGISH
;
A
#
# COMPACT_ATOMS: atom_id res chain seq x y z
N MET A 1 80.54 -13.40 -69.19
CA MET A 1 79.80 -14.74 -69.27
C MET A 1 78.37 -14.45 -69.05
N THR A 2 77.64 -14.09 -70.10
CA THR A 2 76.20 -13.67 -70.07
C THR A 2 75.36 -14.89 -70.44
N LEU A 3 74.56 -15.41 -69.52
CA LEU A 3 73.58 -16.44 -69.79
C LEU A 3 72.34 -15.85 -70.52
N PRO A 4 71.87 -16.48 -71.59
CA PRO A 4 70.67 -16.02 -72.32
C PRO A 4 69.41 -16.42 -71.50
N ILE A 5 68.70 -15.40 -71.01
CA ILE A 5 67.40 -15.63 -70.40
C ILE A 5 66.39 -15.88 -71.53
N ARG A 6 65.86 -17.09 -71.62
CA ARG A 6 64.83 -17.48 -72.57
C ARG A 6 63.48 -16.79 -72.22
N PRO A 7 62.87 -16.03 -73.11
CA PRO A 7 61.66 -15.22 -72.82
C PRO A 7 60.44 -16.10 -72.41
N GLY A 8 60.40 -17.34 -72.74
CA GLY A 8 59.34 -18.25 -72.38
C GLY A 8 59.34 -18.75 -70.91
N ALA A 9 60.46 -18.59 -70.18
CA ALA A 9 60.58 -19.05 -68.82
C ALA A 9 59.91 -17.99 -67.86
N LEU A 10 60.09 -16.69 -68.11
CA LEU A 10 59.47 -15.64 -67.35
C LEU A 10 57.94 -15.60 -67.48
N ALA A 11 57.40 -15.86 -68.68
CA ALA A 11 55.95 -15.93 -68.84
C ALA A 11 55.29 -17.07 -68.08
N ARG A 12 55.99 -18.27 -68.03
CA ARG A 12 55.46 -19.42 -67.27
C ARG A 12 55.52 -19.25 -65.76
N THR A 13 56.55 -18.57 -65.27
CA THR A 13 56.64 -18.24 -63.83
C THR A 13 55.65 -17.22 -63.41
N CYS A 14 55.30 -16.16 -64.21
CA CYS A 14 54.24 -15.19 -63.90
C CYS A 14 52.84 -15.84 -63.89
N VAL A 15 52.59 -16.75 -64.82
CA VAL A 15 51.28 -17.48 -64.86
C VAL A 15 51.16 -18.40 -63.65
N ALA A 16 52.21 -19.10 -63.24
CA ALA A 16 52.21 -19.99 -62.10
C ALA A 16 52.02 -19.18 -60.79
N LEU A 17 52.65 -18.01 -60.66
CA LEU A 17 52.51 -17.15 -59.50
C LEU A 17 51.13 -16.48 -59.43
N GLY A 18 50.52 -16.14 -60.58
CA GLY A 18 49.15 -15.61 -60.67
C GLY A 18 48.12 -16.69 -60.27
N CYS A 19 48.28 -17.95 -60.64
CA CYS A 19 47.37 -19.00 -60.17
C CYS A 19 47.46 -19.29 -58.69
N LEU A 20 48.63 -19.11 -58.07
CA LEU A 20 48.77 -19.27 -56.63
C LEU A 20 48.07 -18.21 -55.82
N ILE A 21 48.00 -16.99 -56.34
CA ILE A 21 47.32 -15.86 -55.63
C ILE A 21 45.81 -16.01 -55.72
N LEU A 22 45.26 -16.55 -56.82
CA LEU A 22 43.83 -16.81 -56.93
C LEU A 22 43.33 -17.97 -56.06
N ALA A 23 44.19 -18.94 -55.73
CA ALA A 23 43.81 -20.03 -54.83
C ALA A 23 43.73 -19.63 -53.36
N ALA A 24 44.33 -18.50 -52.95
CA ALA A 24 44.31 -18.03 -51.59
C ALA A 24 42.96 -17.36 -51.16
N CYS A 25 42.09 -16.98 -52.11
CA CYS A 25 40.82 -16.33 -51.82
C CYS A 25 39.65 -17.28 -51.50
N SER A 26 39.80 -18.59 -51.67
CA SER A 26 38.70 -19.54 -51.48
C SER A 26 38.55 -20.15 -50.08
N SER A 27 39.41 -19.77 -49.15
CA SER A 27 39.40 -20.35 -47.79
C SER A 27 38.49 -19.63 -46.79
N ALA A 28 37.94 -18.45 -47.15
CA ALA A 28 37.10 -17.68 -46.20
C ALA A 28 35.64 -18.22 -46.11
N ASP A 29 35.12 -18.79 -47.20
CA ASP A 29 33.73 -19.25 -47.20
C ASP A 29 33.54 -20.60 -46.46
N GLY A 30 34.56 -21.42 -46.33
CA GLY A 30 34.49 -22.69 -45.64
C GLY A 30 34.25 -22.59 -44.14
N SER A 31 34.79 -21.54 -43.52
CA SER A 31 34.64 -21.33 -42.08
C SER A 31 33.24 -20.86 -41.70
N LEU A 32 32.64 -20.03 -42.56
CA LEU A 32 31.28 -19.53 -42.34
C LEU A 32 30.24 -20.63 -42.57
N GLN A 33 30.40 -21.44 -43.64
CA GLN A 33 29.52 -22.57 -43.88
C GLN A 33 29.62 -23.63 -42.79
N HIS A 34 30.82 -23.87 -42.26
CA HIS A 34 31.01 -24.79 -41.13
C HIS A 34 30.34 -24.24 -39.84
N PHE A 35 30.42 -22.95 -39.60
CA PHE A 35 29.78 -22.32 -38.47
C PHE A 35 28.23 -22.38 -38.58
N ILE A 36 27.70 -22.14 -39.78
CA ILE A 36 26.25 -22.24 -40.02
C ILE A 36 25.79 -23.68 -39.79
N ALA A 37 26.48 -24.66 -40.40
CA ALA A 37 26.14 -26.07 -40.23
C ALA A 37 26.24 -26.53 -38.76
N GLN A 38 27.22 -26.04 -38.02
CA GLN A 38 27.37 -26.34 -36.61
C GLN A 38 26.26 -25.68 -35.77
N THR A 39 25.82 -24.50 -36.14
CA THR A 39 24.75 -23.79 -35.43
C THR A 39 23.38 -24.43 -35.73
N ASP A 40 23.13 -24.81 -36.98
CA ASP A 40 21.89 -25.47 -37.38
C ASP A 40 21.77 -26.91 -36.82
N SER A 41 22.92 -27.56 -36.57
CA SER A 41 22.94 -28.91 -35.95
C SER A 41 22.75 -28.85 -34.43
N GLN A 42 22.83 -27.69 -33.81
CA GLN A 42 22.54 -27.56 -32.39
C GLN A 42 21.02 -27.70 -32.16
N PRO A 43 20.60 -28.66 -31.35
CA PRO A 43 19.19 -28.79 -31.02
C PRO A 43 18.70 -27.50 -30.43
N GLY A 44 17.66 -26.90 -31.02
CA GLY A 44 17.04 -25.69 -30.53
C GLY A 44 16.78 -25.83 -29.04
N GLY A 45 17.12 -24.80 -28.27
CA GLY A 45 16.94 -24.82 -26.83
C GLY A 45 15.50 -25.22 -26.46
N TYR A 46 15.36 -26.05 -25.42
CA TYR A 46 14.05 -26.45 -24.92
C TYR A 46 13.21 -25.21 -24.54
N VAL A 47 12.19 -24.93 -25.33
CA VAL A 47 11.21 -23.92 -25.00
C VAL A 47 10.28 -24.51 -23.95
N LYS A 48 10.34 -23.98 -22.72
CA LYS A 48 9.43 -24.40 -21.67
C LYS A 48 8.00 -24.21 -22.14
N ALA A 49 7.22 -25.28 -22.10
CA ALA A 49 5.79 -25.18 -22.42
C ALA A 49 5.11 -24.10 -21.56
N LEU A 50 4.28 -23.31 -22.19
CA LEU A 50 3.49 -22.31 -21.47
C LEU A 50 2.66 -23.03 -20.40
N PRO A 51 2.56 -22.45 -19.17
CA PRO A 51 1.69 -23.01 -18.15
C PRO A 51 0.27 -23.11 -18.69
N ALA A 52 -0.38 -24.24 -18.42
CA ALA A 52 -1.77 -24.43 -18.81
C ALA A 52 -2.62 -23.33 -18.20
N VAL A 53 -3.30 -22.56 -19.04
CA VAL A 53 -4.22 -21.51 -18.58
C VAL A 53 -5.37 -22.22 -17.86
N PRO A 54 -5.58 -21.99 -16.56
CA PRO A 54 -6.70 -22.58 -15.86
C PRO A 54 -8.01 -22.16 -16.54
N LYS A 55 -8.87 -23.13 -16.81
CA LYS A 55 -10.19 -22.82 -17.37
C LYS A 55 -10.93 -21.89 -16.42
N TYR A 56 -11.22 -20.69 -16.89
CA TYR A 56 -12.02 -19.74 -16.13
C TYR A 56 -13.38 -20.37 -15.81
N ARG A 57 -13.69 -20.48 -14.53
CA ARG A 57 -15.05 -20.85 -14.08
C ARG A 57 -15.84 -19.57 -13.99
N THR A 58 -16.87 -19.46 -14.79
CA THR A 58 -17.82 -18.36 -14.68
C THR A 58 -18.42 -18.38 -13.28
N PHE A 59 -18.20 -17.30 -12.56
CA PHE A 59 -18.85 -17.10 -11.28
C PHE A 59 -20.28 -16.60 -11.55
N THR A 60 -21.26 -17.37 -11.11
CA THR A 60 -22.66 -16.92 -11.13
C THR A 60 -22.94 -16.24 -9.82
N TYR A 61 -23.26 -14.96 -9.86
CA TYR A 61 -23.64 -14.19 -8.68
C TYR A 61 -25.03 -14.66 -8.24
N THR A 62 -25.10 -15.33 -7.07
CA THR A 62 -26.34 -15.89 -6.51
C THR A 62 -27.08 -14.94 -5.60
N ASP A 63 -26.42 -13.87 -5.18
CA ASP A 63 -26.91 -12.95 -4.14
C ASP A 63 -27.61 -11.72 -4.72
N GLN A 64 -28.19 -11.85 -5.94
CA GLN A 64 -28.88 -10.75 -6.63
C GLN A 64 -30.08 -10.22 -5.82
N ASN A 65 -30.65 -11.05 -4.96
CA ASN A 65 -31.79 -10.69 -4.11
C ASN A 65 -31.35 -10.21 -2.72
N MET A 66 -30.06 -10.24 -2.41
CA MET A 66 -29.58 -9.64 -1.19
C MET A 66 -29.60 -8.13 -1.29
N ARG A 67 -29.78 -7.51 -0.16
CA ARG A 67 -29.76 -6.06 -0.05
C ARG A 67 -28.44 -5.50 -0.55
N SER A 68 -28.51 -4.49 -1.40
CA SER A 68 -27.32 -3.78 -1.87
C SER A 68 -26.54 -3.19 -0.69
N PRO A 69 -25.22 -3.40 -0.59
CA PRO A 69 -24.40 -2.80 0.47
C PRO A 69 -24.34 -1.26 0.37
N PHE A 70 -24.76 -0.68 -0.76
CA PHE A 70 -24.77 0.76 -0.98
C PHE A 70 -26.12 1.41 -0.63
N VAL A 71 -27.15 0.61 -0.36
CA VAL A 71 -28.38 1.15 0.20
C VAL A 71 -28.17 1.33 1.69
N PRO A 72 -28.29 2.55 2.21
CA PRO A 72 -28.18 2.78 3.65
C PRO A 72 -29.08 1.79 4.37
N SER A 73 -28.57 1.16 5.42
CA SER A 73 -29.45 0.44 6.34
C SER A 73 -30.39 1.50 6.88
N GLU A 74 -31.62 1.51 6.36
CA GLU A 74 -32.68 1.99 7.21
C GLU A 74 -32.67 1.03 8.39
N ALA A 75 -31.84 1.32 9.37
CA ALA A 75 -32.02 0.75 10.67
C ALA A 75 -33.40 1.25 11.07
N PRO A 76 -34.40 0.35 11.10
CA PRO A 76 -35.71 0.74 11.60
C PRO A 76 -35.50 1.08 13.07
N GLY A 77 -35.66 2.26 13.40
CA GLY A 77 -35.53 2.74 14.72
C GLY A 77 -34.11 3.11 15.03
N MET A 78 -34.07 4.27 15.00
CA MET A 78 -34.01 4.73 16.35
C MET A 78 -32.96 3.97 17.13
N ASN A 79 -31.77 4.01 16.67
CA ASN A 79 -30.75 4.34 17.62
C ASN A 79 -31.17 5.72 18.11
N SER A 80 -31.88 5.74 19.22
CA SER A 80 -32.26 6.94 19.96
C SER A 80 -31.03 7.64 20.56
N VAL A 81 -29.88 7.45 19.89
CA VAL A 81 -28.64 8.14 20.18
C VAL A 81 -28.82 9.54 19.62
N ARG A 82 -29.14 10.46 20.50
CA ARG A 82 -29.16 11.88 20.19
C ARG A 82 -28.40 12.60 21.28
N PRO A 83 -27.76 13.72 20.94
CA PRO A 83 -27.23 14.62 21.95
C PRO A 83 -28.35 15.00 22.93
N ASP A 84 -28.04 14.98 24.21
CA ASP A 84 -29.00 15.44 25.23
C ASP A 84 -28.95 16.96 25.33
N ILE A 85 -29.83 17.61 24.57
CA ILE A 85 -29.95 19.09 24.57
C ILE A 85 -30.74 19.64 25.75
N SER A 86 -31.37 18.76 26.56
CA SER A 86 -32.18 19.20 27.70
C SER A 86 -31.36 19.53 28.94
N ARG A 87 -30.11 19.05 29.01
CA ARG A 87 -29.22 19.33 30.15
C ARG A 87 -28.38 20.57 29.95
N PRO A 88 -28.04 21.29 31.03
CA PRO A 88 -27.07 22.37 30.94
C PRO A 88 -25.69 21.83 30.54
N ARG A 89 -25.03 22.48 29.59
CA ARG A 89 -23.69 22.12 29.18
C ARG A 89 -22.66 22.41 30.28
N GLN A 90 -21.73 21.50 30.45
CA GLN A 90 -20.62 21.67 31.37
C GLN A 90 -19.51 22.51 30.71
N TYR A 91 -18.66 23.12 31.52
CA TYR A 91 -17.61 24.01 31.03
C TYR A 91 -16.69 23.37 30.00
N LEU A 92 -16.26 22.10 30.23
CA LEU A 92 -15.35 21.40 29.35
C LEU A 92 -15.98 20.97 28.00
N GLU A 93 -17.28 21.09 27.84
CA GLU A 93 -17.96 20.83 26.57
C GLU A 93 -17.82 21.98 25.55
N GLN A 94 -17.28 23.11 25.98
CA GLN A 94 -17.02 24.26 25.11
C GLN A 94 -15.74 24.04 24.27
N PHE A 95 -14.87 23.14 24.71
CA PHE A 95 -13.58 22.88 24.09
C PHE A 95 -13.63 21.60 23.24
N PRO A 96 -13.01 21.58 22.06
CA PRO A 96 -12.77 20.32 21.33
C PRO A 96 -11.95 19.35 22.18
N LEU A 97 -12.22 18.05 22.07
CA LEU A 97 -11.56 17.05 22.89
C LEU A 97 -10.04 17.01 22.69
N ASP A 98 -9.59 17.26 21.48
CA ASP A 98 -8.17 17.31 21.07
C ASP A 98 -7.39 18.48 21.69
N THR A 99 -8.07 19.50 22.18
CA THR A 99 -7.45 20.65 22.89
C THR A 99 -7.38 20.45 24.41
N LEU A 100 -7.98 19.38 24.91
CA LEU A 100 -7.97 19.02 26.31
C LEU A 100 -6.82 18.03 26.59
N THR A 101 -6.15 18.21 27.71
CA THR A 101 -5.00 17.35 28.10
C THR A 101 -5.22 16.78 29.49
N MET A 102 -5.06 15.45 29.63
CA MET A 102 -5.06 14.84 30.94
C MET A 102 -3.69 15.06 31.62
N VAL A 103 -3.67 15.76 32.72
CA VAL A 103 -2.43 16.07 33.46
C VAL A 103 -2.23 15.18 34.69
N GLY A 104 -3.23 14.40 35.07
CA GLY A 104 -3.10 13.49 36.19
C GLY A 104 -4.42 13.01 36.75
N THR A 105 -4.33 12.38 37.91
CA THR A 105 -5.50 11.92 38.68
C THR A 105 -5.38 12.34 40.15
N LEU A 106 -6.51 12.50 40.79
CA LEU A 106 -6.61 12.81 42.21
C LEU A 106 -7.55 11.80 42.87
N ARG A 107 -7.11 11.15 43.94
CA ARG A 107 -7.99 10.31 44.74
C ARG A 107 -8.42 11.07 46.00
N MET A 108 -9.72 11.22 46.18
CA MET A 108 -10.29 11.88 47.34
C MET A 108 -11.54 11.15 47.82
N LYS A 109 -11.59 10.85 49.12
CA LYS A 109 -12.72 10.12 49.72
C LYS A 109 -13.09 8.82 49.01
N GLY A 110 -12.10 8.07 48.54
CA GLY A 110 -12.31 6.81 47.81
C GLY A 110 -12.63 6.96 46.32
N THR A 111 -12.95 8.15 45.84
CA THR A 111 -13.29 8.42 44.44
C THR A 111 -12.07 8.90 43.67
N LEU A 112 -11.87 8.34 42.46
CA LEU A 112 -10.82 8.76 41.54
C LEU A 112 -11.36 9.83 40.60
N TYR A 113 -10.69 10.96 40.58
CA TYR A 113 -10.98 12.10 39.70
C TYR A 113 -9.89 12.20 38.65
N GLY A 114 -10.25 12.56 37.42
CA GLY A 114 -9.32 12.99 36.39
C GLY A 114 -9.04 14.48 36.52
N LEU A 115 -7.82 14.87 36.22
CA LEU A 115 -7.40 16.27 36.12
C LEU A 115 -7.18 16.58 34.64
N VAL A 116 -7.99 17.46 34.09
CA VAL A 116 -7.98 17.85 32.67
C VAL A 116 -7.62 19.31 32.58
N GLN A 117 -6.58 19.61 31.83
CA GLN A 117 -6.12 20.95 31.56
C GLN A 117 -6.66 21.43 30.20
N THR A 118 -7.20 22.63 30.18
CA THR A 118 -7.56 23.36 28.97
C THR A 118 -6.34 24.08 28.41
N LYS A 119 -6.41 24.51 27.14
CA LYS A 119 -5.32 25.26 26.51
C LYS A 119 -4.97 26.59 27.23
N ASP A 120 -5.89 27.09 28.01
CA ASP A 120 -5.69 28.29 28.85
C ASP A 120 -4.88 28.00 30.12
N GLY A 121 -4.43 26.74 30.30
CA GLY A 121 -3.65 26.30 31.44
C GLY A 121 -4.47 25.98 32.71
N ILE A 122 -5.79 26.14 32.66
CA ILE A 122 -6.67 25.90 33.81
C ILE A 122 -6.92 24.39 33.96
N VAL A 123 -6.74 23.87 35.16
CA VAL A 123 -6.96 22.44 35.46
C VAL A 123 -8.33 22.25 36.10
N HIS A 124 -9.13 21.42 35.49
CA HIS A 124 -10.46 21.05 35.92
C HIS A 124 -10.49 19.61 36.45
N ARG A 125 -11.22 19.42 37.54
CA ARG A 125 -11.46 18.09 38.11
C ARG A 125 -12.71 17.49 37.49
N VAL A 126 -12.58 16.27 36.95
CA VAL A 126 -13.69 15.53 36.33
C VAL A 126 -13.89 14.17 37.02
N THR A 127 -15.11 13.66 36.94
CA THR A 127 -15.49 12.34 37.47
C THR A 127 -16.28 11.56 36.43
N VAL A 128 -16.45 10.26 36.67
CA VAL A 128 -17.31 9.42 35.83
C VAL A 128 -18.73 10.01 35.81
N GLY A 129 -19.32 10.10 34.61
CA GLY A 129 -20.62 10.74 34.38
C GLY A 129 -20.56 12.21 34.00
N ASN A 130 -19.43 12.91 34.19
CA ASN A 130 -19.24 14.25 33.64
C ASN A 130 -19.11 14.22 32.11
N TYR A 131 -19.29 15.40 31.52
CA TYR A 131 -19.21 15.61 30.08
C TYR A 131 -18.05 16.53 29.73
N MET A 132 -17.38 16.22 28.60
CA MET A 132 -16.34 17.07 28.00
C MET A 132 -16.24 16.84 26.50
N GLY A 133 -15.68 17.82 25.79
CA GLY A 133 -15.64 17.79 24.34
C GLY A 133 -16.93 18.28 23.69
N GLN A 134 -16.84 18.84 22.49
CA GLN A 134 -17.97 19.43 21.77
C GLN A 134 -19.03 18.43 21.30
N ASN A 135 -18.68 17.13 21.31
CA ASN A 135 -19.52 16.04 20.84
C ASN A 135 -20.23 15.30 21.99
N ASP A 136 -20.65 15.99 23.02
CA ASP A 136 -21.34 15.38 24.17
C ASP A 136 -20.59 14.18 24.77
N GLY A 137 -19.27 14.27 24.87
CA GLY A 137 -18.40 13.18 25.35
C GLY A 137 -18.63 12.86 26.82
N ARG A 138 -19.38 11.81 27.12
CA ARG A 138 -19.64 11.36 28.50
C ARG A 138 -18.50 10.49 29.00
N ILE A 139 -17.93 10.84 30.15
CA ILE A 139 -16.89 10.06 30.83
C ILE A 139 -17.48 8.75 31.36
N VAL A 140 -16.95 7.63 30.91
CA VAL A 140 -17.38 6.29 31.33
C VAL A 140 -16.41 5.63 32.28
N ARG A 141 -15.13 5.98 32.19
CA ARG A 141 -14.08 5.40 33.06
C ARG A 141 -12.91 6.37 33.24
N ILE A 142 -12.33 6.37 34.42
CA ILE A 142 -11.08 7.07 34.73
C ILE A 142 -10.10 6.07 35.28
N THR A 143 -8.91 6.00 34.69
CA THR A 143 -7.76 5.22 35.14
C THR A 143 -6.60 6.18 35.47
N PRO A 144 -5.54 5.74 36.13
CA PRO A 144 -4.39 6.59 36.41
C PRO A 144 -3.75 7.22 35.19
N THR A 145 -3.87 6.57 34.02
CA THR A 145 -3.20 6.97 32.74
C THR A 145 -4.14 7.46 31.66
N GLN A 146 -5.45 7.24 31.81
CA GLN A 146 -6.41 7.54 30.74
C GLN A 146 -7.81 7.84 31.28
N ILE A 147 -8.49 8.76 30.66
CA ILE A 147 -9.92 9.00 30.78
C ILE A 147 -10.59 8.44 29.53
N SER A 148 -11.50 7.47 29.68
CA SER A 148 -12.31 6.93 28.58
C SER A 148 -13.66 7.58 28.57
N LEU A 149 -14.13 7.95 27.38
CA LEU A 149 -15.42 8.61 27.18
C LEU A 149 -16.12 8.07 25.93
N VAL A 150 -17.39 8.34 25.82
CA VAL A 150 -18.20 8.02 24.66
C VAL A 150 -18.81 9.31 24.13
N GLU A 151 -18.44 9.66 22.91
CA GLU A 151 -18.97 10.80 22.18
C GLU A 151 -20.20 10.43 21.36
N VAL A 152 -21.05 11.42 21.11
CA VAL A 152 -22.19 11.33 20.18
C VAL A 152 -21.87 12.18 18.96
N VAL A 153 -21.56 11.53 17.84
CA VAL A 153 -21.15 12.20 16.60
C VAL A 153 -22.19 11.95 15.50
N PRO A 154 -22.35 12.88 14.55
CA PRO A 154 -23.21 12.66 13.39
C PRO A 154 -22.71 11.45 12.58
N ASP A 155 -23.63 10.62 12.08
CA ASP A 155 -23.35 9.45 11.26
C ASP A 155 -23.21 9.77 9.76
N GLY A 156 -23.44 11.01 9.36
CA GLY A 156 -23.44 11.47 7.98
C GLY A 156 -24.73 11.16 7.20
N LEU A 157 -25.67 10.46 7.80
CA LEU A 157 -26.96 10.07 7.19
C LEU A 157 -28.16 10.77 7.85
N GLY A 158 -27.90 11.81 8.63
CA GLY A 158 -28.91 12.57 9.36
C GLY A 158 -29.21 12.02 10.75
N GLY A 159 -28.50 10.98 11.21
CA GLY A 159 -28.55 10.42 12.54
C GLY A 159 -27.29 10.70 13.35
N TYR A 160 -27.21 10.04 14.51
CA TYR A 160 -26.06 10.09 15.41
C TYR A 160 -25.60 8.69 15.80
N MET A 161 -24.30 8.57 16.03
CA MET A 161 -23.68 7.34 16.49
C MET A 161 -22.81 7.57 17.72
N LYS A 162 -22.65 6.54 18.54
CA LYS A 162 -21.71 6.56 19.66
C LYS A 162 -20.32 6.20 19.17
N ARG A 163 -19.34 7.01 19.51
CA ARG A 163 -17.92 6.77 19.22
C ARG A 163 -17.14 6.72 20.51
N PRO A 164 -16.40 5.63 20.79
CA PRO A 164 -15.47 5.63 21.92
C PRO A 164 -14.31 6.60 21.64
N ALA A 165 -13.94 7.35 22.66
CA ALA A 165 -12.81 8.26 22.64
C ALA A 165 -12.06 8.19 23.98
N GLY A 166 -10.85 8.72 24.04
CA GLY A 166 -10.04 8.69 25.23
C GLY A 166 -9.05 9.84 25.28
N LEU A 167 -8.73 10.25 26.49
CA LEU A 167 -7.74 11.27 26.77
C LEU A 167 -6.64 10.64 27.63
N GLY A 168 -5.47 10.43 27.05
CA GLY A 168 -4.29 9.89 27.72
C GLY A 168 -3.56 10.96 28.51
N ILE A 169 -2.78 10.53 29.52
CA ILE A 169 -1.91 11.42 30.26
C ILE A 169 -0.81 11.95 29.34
N SER A 170 -0.59 13.25 29.33
CA SER A 170 0.55 13.87 28.63
C SER A 170 1.80 13.79 29.54
N HIS A 171 2.89 13.35 28.95
CA HIS A 171 4.23 13.36 29.57
C HIS A 171 4.99 14.61 29.14
#